data_afc228382328536495e68572c65145b5
#
_entry.id   afc228382328536495e68572c65145b5
#
_cell.length_a   1.000
_cell.length_b   1.000
_cell.length_c   1.000
_cell.angle_alpha   90.00
_cell.angle_beta   90.00
_cell.angle_gamma   90.00
#
_symmetry.space_group_name_H-M   'P 1'
#
loop_
_entity.id
_entity.type
_entity.pdbx_description
1 polymer ?
#
loop_
_entity_poly.entity_id
_entity_poly.type
_entity_poly.pdbx_seq_one_letter_code
_entity_poly.pdbx_strand_id
1 'polypeptide(L)'
;FTLMNQDSEMIDLASFKGKKVILEWTNHDCPFVKRHYDTDNMQELQREYTDNDVVWLSIISSAEGKQGYVTKSEAKELTTSRNAQPSHVLFDSNGDVGRLYDAKTTPHMYVIDEKGLLRYQGAIDNLGVTGALFSTDLSKAKNYVRNAMNSLFLGEEVAEKNTRPYGC
;
A
#
# COMPACT_ATOMS: atom_id res chain seq x y z
N PHE A 1 8.91 10.62 -7.15
CA PHE A 1 9.37 11.02 -5.80
C PHE A 1 10.59 10.21 -5.36
N THR A 2 11.27 10.72 -4.35
CA THR A 2 12.38 10.04 -3.68
C THR A 2 12.15 10.13 -2.17
N LEU A 3 12.14 8.98 -1.48
CA LEU A 3 11.96 8.89 -0.03
C LEU A 3 12.98 7.94 0.58
N MET A 4 13.28 8.15 1.85
CA MET A 4 14.18 7.27 2.61
C MET A 4 13.43 6.03 3.08
N ASN A 5 14.08 4.86 2.98
CA ASN A 5 13.52 3.61 3.49
C ASN A 5 13.99 3.29 4.93
N GLN A 6 13.55 2.14 5.44
CA GLN A 6 13.87 1.65 6.78
C GLN A 6 15.36 1.33 7.01
N ASP A 7 16.14 1.21 5.94
CA ASP A 7 17.57 0.94 5.98
C ASP A 7 18.42 2.18 5.71
N SER A 8 17.83 3.36 5.79
CA SER A 8 18.46 4.66 5.52
C SER A 8 18.97 4.82 4.08
N GLU A 9 18.34 4.13 3.14
CA GLU A 9 18.61 4.26 1.72
C GLU A 9 17.56 5.14 1.06
N MET A 10 17.98 5.99 0.13
CA MET A 10 17.08 6.81 -0.67
C MET A 10 16.52 5.97 -1.82
N ILE A 11 15.20 5.89 -1.89
CA ILE A 11 14.48 5.11 -2.90
C ILE A 11 13.78 6.08 -3.85
N ASP A 12 14.14 6.01 -5.12
CA ASP A 12 13.55 6.82 -6.19
C ASP A 12 12.55 5.98 -6.98
N LEU A 13 11.28 6.40 -7.01
CA LEU A 13 10.24 5.70 -7.74
C LEU A 13 10.61 5.53 -9.23
N ALA A 14 11.25 6.52 -9.84
CA ALA A 14 11.63 6.45 -11.24
C ALA A 14 12.62 5.32 -11.56
N SER A 15 13.37 4.84 -10.56
CA SER A 15 14.30 3.71 -10.73
C SER A 15 13.59 2.38 -10.97
N PHE A 16 12.29 2.30 -10.71
CA PHE A 16 11.49 1.07 -10.89
C PHE A 16 10.80 1.00 -12.26
N LYS A 17 11.07 1.92 -13.19
CA LYS A 17 10.56 1.78 -14.57
C LYS A 17 10.99 0.43 -15.15
N GLY A 18 10.07 -0.25 -15.79
CA GLY A 18 10.24 -1.63 -16.23
C GLY A 18 9.61 -2.64 -15.29
N LYS A 19 9.21 -2.22 -14.09
CA LYS A 19 8.50 -3.05 -13.12
C LYS A 19 7.16 -2.45 -12.76
N LYS A 20 6.20 -3.31 -12.41
CA LYS A 20 4.94 -2.87 -11.79
C LYS A 20 5.22 -2.48 -10.35
N VAL A 21 4.55 -1.42 -9.87
CA VAL A 21 4.72 -0.92 -8.50
C VAL A 21 3.36 -0.79 -7.84
N ILE A 22 3.26 -1.23 -6.59
CA ILE A 22 2.10 -0.98 -5.73
C ILE A 22 2.54 -0.03 -4.62
N LEU A 23 1.77 1.04 -4.41
CA LEU A 23 1.94 1.93 -3.26
C LEU A 23 0.81 1.65 -2.27
N GLU A 24 1.19 1.51 -1.01
CA GLU A 24 0.28 1.37 0.12
C GLU A 24 0.54 2.50 1.11
N TRP A 25 -0.36 3.49 1.17
CA TRP A 25 -0.33 4.42 2.32
C TRP A 25 -0.83 3.70 3.55
N THR A 26 -0.06 3.75 4.64
CA THR A 26 -0.29 2.93 5.82
C THR A 26 -0.06 3.70 7.12
N ASN A 27 -0.75 3.24 8.17
CA ASN A 27 -0.61 3.71 9.55
C ASN A 27 -0.95 2.51 10.44
N HIS A 28 0.04 2.00 11.15
CA HIS A 28 -0.12 0.77 11.95
C HIS A 28 -1.14 0.90 13.10
N ASP A 29 -1.46 2.13 13.54
CA ASP A 29 -2.45 2.38 14.59
C ASP A 29 -3.88 2.55 14.04
N CYS A 30 -4.05 2.63 12.72
CA CYS A 30 -5.36 2.74 12.10
C CYS A 30 -6.13 1.41 12.22
N PRO A 31 -7.37 1.40 12.74
CA PRO A 31 -8.14 0.15 12.89
C PRO A 31 -8.36 -0.60 11.58
N PHE A 32 -8.50 0.11 10.47
CA PHE A 32 -8.67 -0.49 9.15
C PHE A 32 -7.39 -1.16 8.67
N VAL A 33 -6.25 -0.50 8.84
CA VAL A 33 -4.94 -1.09 8.55
C VAL A 33 -4.70 -2.31 9.43
N LYS A 34 -4.93 -2.20 10.74
CA LYS A 34 -4.84 -3.33 11.66
C LYS A 34 -5.66 -4.52 11.17
N ARG A 35 -6.89 -4.27 10.75
CA ARG A 35 -7.80 -5.33 10.30
C ARG A 35 -7.23 -6.10 9.12
N HIS A 36 -6.67 -5.41 8.13
CA HIS A 36 -6.05 -6.04 6.97
C HIS A 36 -4.77 -6.81 7.30
N TYR A 37 -4.02 -6.36 8.31
CA TYR A 37 -2.82 -7.06 8.77
C TYR A 37 -3.14 -8.20 9.74
N ASP A 38 -4.08 -8.03 10.66
CA ASP A 38 -4.47 -9.07 11.62
C ASP A 38 -5.10 -10.30 10.94
N THR A 39 -5.71 -10.10 9.79
CA THR A 39 -6.32 -11.19 9.00
C THR A 39 -5.39 -11.76 7.93
N ASP A 40 -4.14 -11.35 7.88
CA ASP A 40 -3.14 -11.71 6.84
C ASP A 40 -3.54 -11.24 5.43
N ASN A 41 -4.56 -10.41 5.32
CA ASN A 41 -5.08 -9.98 4.00
C ASN A 41 -4.08 -9.13 3.23
N MET A 42 -3.44 -8.16 3.90
CA MET A 42 -2.44 -7.30 3.25
C MET A 42 -1.15 -8.09 2.94
N GLN A 43 -0.72 -8.92 3.87
CA GLN A 43 0.50 -9.71 3.70
C GLN A 43 0.39 -10.73 2.56
N GLU A 44 -0.78 -11.32 2.35
CA GLU A 44 -1.00 -12.21 1.21
C GLU A 44 -0.77 -11.48 -0.13
N LEU A 45 -1.29 -10.27 -0.26
CA LEU A 45 -1.04 -9.44 -1.45
C LEU A 45 0.45 -9.12 -1.60
N GLN A 46 1.10 -8.74 -0.51
CA GLN A 46 2.52 -8.41 -0.53
C GLN A 46 3.36 -9.59 -1.00
N ARG A 47 3.13 -10.77 -0.45
CA ARG A 47 3.85 -11.99 -0.84
C ARG A 47 3.60 -12.34 -2.29
N GLU A 48 2.34 -12.37 -2.71
CA GLU A 48 1.96 -12.72 -4.08
C GLU A 48 2.68 -11.83 -5.10
N TYR A 49 2.67 -10.53 -4.87
CA TYR A 49 3.21 -9.60 -5.87
C TYR A 49 4.72 -9.42 -5.76
N THR A 50 5.29 -9.34 -4.56
CA THR A 50 6.75 -9.26 -4.44
C THR A 50 7.45 -10.54 -4.90
N ASP A 51 6.82 -11.69 -4.75
CA ASP A 51 7.34 -12.96 -5.29
C ASP A 51 7.22 -13.04 -6.82
N ASN A 52 6.46 -12.15 -7.45
CA ASN A 52 6.27 -12.07 -8.90
C ASN A 52 6.86 -10.79 -9.51
N ASP A 53 7.97 -10.32 -8.97
CA ASP A 53 8.74 -9.18 -9.49
C ASP A 53 7.99 -7.84 -9.50
N VAL A 54 7.02 -7.68 -8.62
CA VAL A 54 6.33 -6.41 -8.38
C VAL A 54 6.97 -5.72 -7.18
N VAL A 55 7.22 -4.43 -7.28
CA VAL A 55 7.72 -3.63 -6.17
C VAL A 55 6.55 -3.18 -5.31
N TRP A 56 6.63 -3.43 -4.01
CA TRP A 56 5.63 -2.98 -3.03
C TRP A 56 6.25 -1.94 -2.11
N LEU A 57 5.72 -0.72 -2.14
CA LEU A 57 6.17 0.39 -1.31
C LEU A 57 5.09 0.75 -0.29
N SER A 58 5.37 0.47 0.98
CA SER A 58 4.51 0.91 2.09
C SER A 58 4.97 2.29 2.54
N ILE A 59 4.10 3.31 2.47
CA ILE A 59 4.44 4.71 2.70
C ILE A 59 3.77 5.21 3.97
N ILE A 60 4.56 5.80 4.86
CA ILE A 60 4.11 6.38 6.13
C ILE A 60 4.28 7.90 6.04
N SER A 61 3.17 8.64 6.01
CA SER A 61 3.16 10.09 5.99
C SER A 61 2.87 10.71 7.37
N SER A 62 2.92 9.92 8.43
CA SER A 62 2.72 10.42 9.80
C SER A 62 3.92 11.24 10.25
N ALA A 63 3.66 12.45 10.75
CA ALA A 63 4.69 13.32 11.30
C ALA A 63 5.17 12.80 12.68
N GLU A 64 6.39 13.15 13.05
CA GLU A 64 6.94 12.81 14.37
C GLU A 64 6.00 13.30 15.48
N GLY A 65 5.75 12.44 16.47
CA GLY A 65 4.84 12.71 17.57
C GLY A 65 3.35 12.54 17.24
N LYS A 66 3.01 12.16 16.02
CA LYS A 66 1.62 11.91 15.61
C LYS A 66 1.35 10.41 15.50
N GLN A 67 0.06 10.05 15.56
CA GLN A 67 -0.38 8.66 15.40
C GLN A 67 0.19 8.08 14.10
N GLY A 68 0.70 6.87 14.18
CA GLY A 68 1.24 6.15 13.03
C GLY A 68 2.71 6.42 12.75
N TYR A 69 3.31 7.42 13.39
CA TYR A 69 4.76 7.63 13.26
C TYR A 69 5.53 6.45 13.86
N VAL A 70 6.54 6.02 13.15
CA VAL A 70 7.49 4.99 13.62
C VAL A 70 8.90 5.39 13.23
N THR A 71 9.87 4.99 14.05
CA THR A 71 11.28 5.05 13.70
C THR A 71 11.61 3.95 12.69
N LYS A 72 12.79 4.03 12.09
CA LYS A 72 13.27 2.96 11.18
C LYS A 72 13.33 1.60 11.89
N SER A 73 13.80 1.57 13.12
CA SER A 73 13.85 0.36 13.94
C SER A 73 12.46 -0.22 14.19
N GLU A 74 11.50 0.63 14.57
CA GLU A 74 10.11 0.23 14.79
C GLU A 74 9.45 -0.28 13.50
N ALA A 75 9.75 0.34 12.35
CA ALA A 75 9.25 -0.12 11.07
C ALA A 75 9.74 -1.54 10.74
N LYS A 76 11.01 -1.84 11.02
CA LYS A 76 11.58 -3.19 10.85
C LYS A 76 10.92 -4.19 11.78
N GLU A 77 10.70 -3.83 13.04
CA GLU A 77 10.02 -4.68 14.02
C GLU A 77 8.59 -5.00 13.59
N LEU A 78 7.84 -4.00 13.12
CA LEU A 78 6.49 -4.17 12.60
C LEU A 78 6.46 -5.11 11.38
N THR A 79 7.39 -4.94 10.46
CA THR A 79 7.49 -5.80 9.28
C THR A 79 7.67 -7.26 9.71
N THR A 80 8.58 -7.51 10.65
CA THR A 80 8.85 -8.85 11.15
C THR A 80 7.67 -9.41 11.94
N SER A 81 7.15 -8.65 12.90
CA SER A 81 6.10 -9.11 13.81
C SER A 81 4.77 -9.41 13.10
N ARG A 82 4.50 -8.70 11.99
CA ARG A 82 3.28 -8.89 11.20
C ARG A 82 3.45 -9.86 10.03
N ASN A 83 4.63 -10.43 9.85
CA ASN A 83 4.95 -11.23 8.66
C ASN A 83 4.71 -10.46 7.35
N ALA A 84 4.94 -9.16 7.36
CA ALA A 84 4.78 -8.31 6.18
C ALA A 84 5.94 -8.51 5.21
N GLN A 85 5.69 -8.31 3.92
CA GLN A 85 6.69 -8.48 2.86
C GLN A 85 6.67 -7.32 1.86
N PRO A 86 6.75 -6.04 2.31
CA PRO A 86 6.95 -4.94 1.38
C PRO A 86 8.39 -4.99 0.84
N SER A 87 8.60 -4.43 -0.35
CA SER A 87 9.97 -4.23 -0.87
C SER A 87 10.71 -3.18 -0.05
N HIS A 88 10.01 -2.11 0.31
CA HIS A 88 10.52 -1.02 1.17
C HIS A 88 9.39 -0.42 1.99
N VAL A 89 9.74 0.06 3.19
CA VAL A 89 8.91 0.95 4.00
C VAL A 89 9.51 2.35 3.86
N LEU A 90 8.73 3.30 3.35
CA LEU A 90 9.19 4.65 3.03
C LEU A 90 8.63 5.68 4.00
N PHE A 91 9.44 6.67 4.35
CA PHE A 91 9.09 7.72 5.31
C PHE A 91 8.84 9.04 4.60
N ASP A 92 7.62 9.53 4.70
CA ASP A 92 7.15 10.81 4.16
C ASP A 92 6.64 11.68 5.31
N SER A 93 7.50 11.92 6.30
CA SER A 93 7.11 12.54 7.58
C SER A 93 6.58 13.97 7.46
N ASN A 94 6.95 14.70 6.40
CA ASN A 94 6.40 16.02 6.12
C ASN A 94 5.13 16.01 5.26
N GLY A 95 4.73 14.83 4.74
CA GLY A 95 3.50 14.64 3.99
C GLY A 95 3.54 15.13 2.54
N ASP A 96 4.70 15.51 2.01
CA ASP A 96 4.82 16.06 0.66
C ASP A 96 4.37 15.07 -0.42
N VAL A 97 4.78 13.81 -0.30
CA VAL A 97 4.41 12.77 -1.27
C VAL A 97 2.94 12.38 -1.11
N GLY A 98 2.44 12.32 0.14
CA GLY A 98 1.01 12.11 0.40
C GLY A 98 0.15 13.16 -0.28
N ARG A 99 0.54 14.45 -0.21
CA ARG A 99 -0.16 15.53 -0.90
C ARG A 99 -0.04 15.43 -2.42
N LEU A 100 1.14 15.06 -2.92
CA LEU A 100 1.37 14.89 -4.35
C LEU A 100 0.43 13.83 -4.97
N TYR A 101 0.17 12.76 -4.23
CA TYR A 101 -0.71 11.66 -4.66
C TYR A 101 -2.18 11.85 -4.25
N ASP A 102 -2.50 12.95 -3.55
CA ASP A 102 -3.83 13.19 -2.97
C ASP A 102 -4.27 12.00 -2.09
N ALA A 103 -3.33 11.46 -1.32
CA ALA A 103 -3.60 10.36 -0.40
C ALA A 103 -4.50 10.85 0.74
N LYS A 104 -5.64 10.18 0.95
CA LYS A 104 -6.70 10.65 1.85
C LYS A 104 -6.95 9.75 3.04
N THR A 105 -6.64 8.48 2.93
CA THR A 105 -6.93 7.50 3.98
C THR A 105 -5.76 6.54 4.14
N THR A 106 -5.79 5.78 5.23
CA THR A 106 -5.00 4.57 5.38
C THR A 106 -5.94 3.39 5.63
N PRO A 107 -5.87 2.29 4.85
CA PRO A 107 -5.02 2.17 3.66
C PRO A 107 -5.53 3.00 2.47
N HIS A 108 -4.64 3.43 1.60
CA HIS A 108 -4.95 4.00 0.30
C HIS A 108 -3.99 3.39 -0.72
N MET A 109 -4.52 2.79 -1.77
CA MET A 109 -3.75 1.94 -2.68
C MET A 109 -3.59 2.58 -4.06
N TYR A 110 -2.41 2.35 -4.66
CA TYR A 110 -2.07 2.84 -6.00
C TYR A 110 -1.36 1.73 -6.76
N VAL A 111 -1.66 1.58 -8.05
CA VAL A 111 -1.01 0.61 -8.92
C VAL A 111 -0.41 1.35 -10.12
N ILE A 112 0.88 1.15 -10.34
CA ILE A 112 1.67 1.81 -11.37
C ILE A 112 2.22 0.72 -12.30
N ASP A 113 2.11 0.94 -13.62
CA ASP A 113 2.60 -0.02 -14.61
C ASP A 113 4.11 0.12 -14.89
N GLU A 114 4.64 -0.71 -15.76
CA GLU A 114 6.08 -0.74 -16.10
C GLU A 114 6.54 0.54 -16.82
N LYS A 115 5.61 1.29 -17.39
CA LYS A 115 5.91 2.58 -18.05
C LYS A 115 5.95 3.75 -17.06
N GLY A 116 5.61 3.49 -15.78
CA GLY A 116 5.51 4.51 -14.76
C GLY A 116 4.17 5.25 -14.76
N LEU A 117 3.14 4.67 -15.38
CA LEU A 117 1.81 5.28 -15.45
C LEU A 117 0.91 4.75 -14.34
N LEU A 118 0.20 5.65 -13.67
CA LEU A 118 -0.78 5.30 -12.65
C LEU A 118 -2.01 4.66 -13.31
N ARG A 119 -2.30 3.42 -12.95
CA ARG A 119 -3.40 2.65 -13.56
C ARG A 119 -4.56 2.43 -12.61
N TYR A 120 -4.33 2.49 -11.29
CA TYR A 120 -5.37 2.38 -10.28
C TYR A 120 -5.05 3.26 -9.08
N GLN A 121 -6.08 3.87 -8.51
CA GLN A 121 -5.99 4.52 -7.20
C GLN A 121 -7.33 4.40 -6.45
N GLY A 122 -7.26 4.13 -5.16
CA GLY A 122 -8.45 4.07 -4.32
C GLY A 122 -8.35 3.06 -3.19
N ALA A 123 -9.49 2.42 -2.90
CA ALA A 123 -9.61 1.44 -1.83
C ALA A 123 -8.88 0.14 -2.16
N ILE A 124 -8.51 -0.61 -1.12
CA ILE A 124 -8.00 -1.97 -1.29
C ILE A 124 -9.09 -2.91 -1.82
N ASP A 125 -10.34 -2.71 -1.37
CA ASP A 125 -11.47 -3.56 -1.71
C ASP A 125 -12.80 -2.80 -1.67
N ASN A 126 -13.89 -3.51 -1.95
CA ASN A 126 -15.25 -2.97 -1.98
C ASN A 126 -16.00 -3.04 -0.65
N LEU A 127 -15.36 -3.41 0.44
CA LEU A 127 -16.04 -3.60 1.74
C LEU A 127 -16.54 -2.28 2.32
N GLY A 128 -15.77 -1.21 2.16
CA GLY A 128 -16.05 0.06 2.84
C GLY A 128 -15.83 -0.03 4.35
N VAL A 129 -16.19 1.03 5.08
CA VAL A 129 -15.97 1.12 6.53
C VAL A 129 -16.65 -0.02 7.29
N THR A 130 -17.96 -0.18 7.09
CA THR A 130 -18.74 -1.18 7.82
C THR A 130 -18.30 -2.60 7.46
N GLY A 131 -18.14 -2.89 6.18
CA GLY A 131 -17.71 -4.21 5.73
C GLY A 131 -16.34 -4.60 6.25
N ALA A 132 -15.37 -3.67 6.20
CA ALA A 132 -14.01 -3.94 6.66
C ALA A 132 -13.95 -4.25 8.16
N LEU A 133 -14.75 -3.55 8.99
CA LEU A 133 -14.73 -3.76 10.44
C LEU A 133 -15.50 -5.02 10.88
N PHE A 134 -16.56 -5.40 10.17
CA PHE A 134 -17.48 -6.44 10.64
C PHE A 134 -17.46 -7.72 9.81
N SER A 135 -16.80 -7.77 8.66
CA SER A 135 -16.67 -9.00 7.89
C SER A 135 -15.83 -10.04 8.62
N THR A 136 -16.26 -11.29 8.55
CA THR A 136 -15.52 -12.42 9.14
C THR A 136 -14.33 -12.85 8.29
N ASP A 137 -14.40 -12.59 6.98
CA ASP A 137 -13.38 -13.00 6.02
C ASP A 137 -13.20 -11.89 4.96
N LEU A 138 -12.12 -11.12 5.08
CA LEU A 138 -11.81 -10.03 4.16
C LEU A 138 -11.37 -10.54 2.77
N SER A 139 -10.88 -11.78 2.69
CA SER A 139 -10.41 -12.35 1.42
C SER A 139 -11.55 -12.60 0.42
N LYS A 140 -12.79 -12.64 0.88
CA LYS A 140 -13.98 -12.80 0.02
C LYS A 140 -14.43 -11.50 -0.64
N ALA A 141 -13.90 -10.37 -0.23
CA ALA A 141 -14.22 -9.09 -0.84
C ALA A 141 -13.70 -9.01 -2.28
N LYS A 142 -14.33 -8.17 -3.08
CA LYS A 142 -13.76 -7.77 -4.37
C LYS A 142 -12.53 -6.91 -4.10
N ASN A 143 -11.34 -7.48 -4.34
CA ASN A 143 -10.08 -6.80 -4.11
C ASN A 143 -9.70 -5.99 -5.36
N TYR A 144 -9.74 -4.67 -5.26
CA TYR A 144 -9.47 -3.79 -6.38
C TYR A 144 -8.00 -3.81 -6.82
N VAL A 145 -7.08 -4.00 -5.87
CA VAL A 145 -5.65 -4.11 -6.17
C VAL A 145 -5.39 -5.37 -6.99
N ARG A 146 -5.95 -6.50 -6.56
CA ARG A 146 -5.83 -7.77 -7.27
C ARG A 146 -6.42 -7.68 -8.68
N ASN A 147 -7.59 -7.07 -8.83
CA ASN A 147 -8.22 -6.89 -10.13
C ASN A 147 -7.38 -6.03 -11.06
N ALA A 148 -6.82 -4.92 -10.55
CA ALA A 148 -5.94 -4.06 -11.33
C ALA A 148 -4.67 -4.79 -11.76
N MET A 149 -4.05 -5.53 -10.83
CA MET A 149 -2.84 -6.29 -11.14
C MET A 149 -3.11 -7.41 -12.16
N ASN A 150 -4.22 -8.11 -12.04
CA ASN A 150 -4.61 -9.13 -13.02
C ASN A 150 -4.73 -8.53 -14.43
N SER A 151 -5.36 -7.36 -14.56
CA SER A 151 -5.46 -6.65 -15.82
C SER A 151 -4.08 -6.31 -16.39
N LEU A 152 -3.17 -5.79 -15.56
CA LEU A 152 -1.81 -5.46 -16.00
C LEU A 152 -1.03 -6.70 -16.45
N PHE A 153 -1.14 -7.83 -15.74
CA PHE A 153 -0.46 -9.06 -16.13
C PHE A 153 -1.00 -9.65 -17.45
N LEU A 154 -2.27 -9.39 -17.75
CA LEU A 154 -2.89 -9.81 -19.00
C LEU A 154 -2.69 -8.81 -20.16
N GLY A 155 -2.08 -7.66 -19.89
CA GLY A 155 -1.94 -6.58 -20.87
C GLY A 155 -3.25 -5.90 -21.22
N GLU A 156 -4.22 -5.94 -20.30
CA GLU A 156 -5.54 -5.34 -20.46
C GLU A 156 -5.66 -4.04 -19.69
N GLU A 157 -6.61 -3.18 -20.07
CA GLU A 157 -6.93 -1.98 -19.29
C GLU A 157 -7.61 -2.36 -17.97
N VAL A 158 -7.30 -1.57 -16.91
CA VAL A 158 -7.98 -1.70 -15.62
C VAL A 158 -9.40 -1.17 -15.77
N ALA A 159 -10.40 -2.00 -15.47
CA ALA A 159 -11.82 -1.63 -15.62
C ALA A 159 -12.23 -0.54 -14.62
N GLU A 160 -11.85 -0.67 -13.36
CA GLU A 160 -12.12 0.31 -12.30
C GLU A 160 -10.82 1.01 -11.91
N LYS A 161 -10.55 2.17 -12.54
CA LYS A 161 -9.29 2.91 -12.39
C LYS A 161 -9.25 3.75 -11.11
N ASN A 162 -10.42 4.15 -10.63
CA ASN A 162 -10.55 5.00 -9.45
C ASN A 162 -11.71 4.49 -8.59
N THR A 163 -11.46 4.29 -7.31
CA THR A 163 -12.51 3.98 -6.34
C THR A 163 -12.37 4.90 -5.14
N ARG A 164 -13.43 5.05 -4.37
CA ARG A 164 -13.39 5.84 -3.14
C ARG A 164 -12.62 5.07 -2.08
N PRO A 165 -11.49 5.58 -1.58
CA PRO A 165 -10.80 4.93 -0.48
C PRO A 165 -11.61 5.01 0.80
N TYR A 166 -11.38 4.08 1.72
CA TYR A 166 -11.95 4.10 3.06
C TYR A 166 -10.86 3.80 4.10
N GLY A 167 -11.02 4.33 5.30
CA GLY A 167 -10.06 4.14 6.37
C GLY A 167 -9.93 5.39 7.23
N CYS A 168 -8.76 5.54 7.85
CA CYS A 168 -8.47 6.66 8.75
C CYS A 168 -8.08 7.94 8.02
#